data_0e9d0f4aad39eaabb6fcec144fcdcbde
#
_entry.id   0e9d0f4aad39eaabb6fcec144fcdcbde
#
_cell.length_a   1.000
_cell.length_b   1.000
_cell.length_c   1.000
_cell.angle_alpha   90.00
_cell.angle_beta   90.00
_cell.angle_gamma   90.00
#
_symmetry.space_group_name_H-M   'P 1'
#
loop_
_entity.id
_entity.type
_entity.pdbx_description
1 polymer ?
#
loop_
_entity_poly.entity_id
_entity_poly.type
_entity_poly.pdbx_seq_one_letter_code
_entity_poly.pdbx_strand_id
1 'polypeptide(L)'
;MSPLPVENTVMSTRQLEKTLAAPERLDLESRTAFRRAAGELLDALDEGAGRLVIDLSGTRGVDSAGLGALMLVQRKAAERRQTVCLRGANEELRFLLVLTKLDDLFELETGVP
;
A
#
# COMPACT_ATOMS: atom_id res chain seq x y z
N MET A 1 -13.29 -39.11 -7.08
CA MET A 1 -13.11 -38.50 -6.63
C MET A 1 -12.62 -37.48 -6.60
N SER A 2 -12.63 -37.07 -6.66
CA SER A 2 -12.38 -36.02 -6.55
C SER A 2 -11.51 -35.48 -6.15
N PRO A 3 -10.98 -35.35 -6.06
CA PRO A 3 -10.25 -34.59 -5.49
C PRO A 3 -9.98 -33.47 -6.03
N LEU A 4 -10.31 -33.25 -6.63
CA LEU A 4 -10.14 -32.18 -7.03
C LEU A 4 -10.31 -31.05 -6.48
N PRO A 5 -11.03 -30.89 -5.99
CA PRO A 5 -11.40 -29.61 -5.53
C PRO A 5 -10.31 -28.92 -4.76
N VAL A 6 -9.45 -29.62 -4.21
CA VAL A 6 -8.35 -29.06 -3.45
C VAL A 6 -7.53 -28.10 -4.27
N GLU A 7 -7.26 -28.46 -5.49
CA GLU A 7 -6.46 -27.61 -6.36
C GLU A 7 -7.14 -26.29 -6.60
N ASN A 8 -8.42 -26.31 -6.81
CA ASN A 8 -9.15 -25.10 -7.04
C ASN A 8 -9.07 -24.17 -5.86
N THR A 9 -9.16 -24.74 -4.67
CA THR A 9 -9.08 -23.95 -3.47
C THR A 9 -7.75 -23.24 -3.35
N VAL A 10 -6.67 -23.97 -3.65
CA VAL A 10 -5.35 -23.39 -3.59
C VAL A 10 -5.24 -22.19 -4.54
N MET A 11 -5.72 -22.37 -5.74
CA MET A 11 -5.68 -21.28 -6.72
C MET A 11 -6.45 -20.07 -6.23
N SER A 12 -7.61 -20.32 -5.63
CA SER A 12 -8.46 -19.21 -5.22
C SER A 12 -7.95 -18.49 -3.98
N THR A 13 -6.95 -19.05 -3.29
CA THR A 13 -6.42 -18.40 -2.09
C THR A 13 -5.25 -17.49 -2.37
N ARG A 14 -4.79 -17.40 -3.61
CA ARG A 14 -3.70 -16.51 -3.92
C ARG A 14 -4.14 -15.07 -3.71
N GLN A 15 -3.27 -14.30 -3.05
CA GLN A 15 -3.56 -12.91 -2.71
C GLN A 15 -2.50 -12.05 -3.36
N LEU A 16 -2.80 -11.54 -4.54
CA LEU A 16 -1.82 -10.78 -5.32
C LEU A 16 -1.98 -9.29 -5.17
N GLU A 17 -3.18 -8.81 -4.82
CA GLU A 17 -3.37 -7.37 -4.70
C GLU A 17 -4.44 -7.08 -3.67
N LYS A 18 -4.19 -6.06 -2.85
CA LYS A 18 -5.17 -5.53 -1.92
C LYS A 18 -5.10 -4.02 -1.94
N THR A 19 -6.21 -3.37 -1.58
CA THR A 19 -6.29 -1.91 -1.56
C THR A 19 -6.65 -1.46 -0.16
N LEU A 20 -5.95 -0.42 0.30
CA LEU A 20 -6.20 0.21 1.58
C LEU A 20 -6.46 1.69 1.35
N ALA A 21 -7.63 2.17 1.77
CA ALA A 21 -7.91 3.60 1.70
C ALA A 21 -7.18 4.29 2.85
N ALA A 22 -6.38 5.29 2.53
CA ALA A 22 -5.72 6.08 3.55
C ALA A 22 -6.72 7.05 4.17
N PRO A 23 -6.47 7.49 5.40
CA PRO A 23 -7.39 8.44 6.04
C PRO A 23 -7.34 9.79 5.38
N GLU A 24 -8.31 10.64 5.69
CA GLU A 24 -8.35 11.99 5.15
C GLU A 24 -7.09 12.74 5.53
N ARG A 25 -6.59 12.52 6.73
CA ARG A 25 -5.33 13.10 7.15
C ARG A 25 -4.42 11.97 7.62
N LEU A 26 -3.31 11.81 6.94
CA LEU A 26 -2.30 10.83 7.33
C LEU A 26 -1.23 11.60 8.09
N ASP A 27 -1.32 11.54 9.41
CA ASP A 27 -0.54 12.41 10.27
C ASP A 27 -0.14 11.67 11.54
N LEU A 28 0.37 12.45 12.51
CA LEU A 28 0.85 11.89 13.74
C LEU A 28 -0.23 11.06 14.46
N GLU A 29 -1.49 11.49 14.38
CA GLU A 29 -2.55 10.81 15.11
C GLU A 29 -3.03 9.55 14.41
N SER A 30 -3.02 9.52 13.09
CA SER A 30 -3.55 8.38 12.34
C SER A 30 -2.48 7.39 11.91
N ARG A 31 -1.19 7.74 12.03
CA ARG A 31 -0.12 6.93 11.46
C ARG A 31 -0.07 5.52 12.00
N THR A 32 -0.34 5.35 13.28
CA THR A 32 -0.21 4.02 13.90
C THR A 32 -1.28 3.07 13.39
N ALA A 33 -2.53 3.53 13.35
CA ALA A 33 -3.62 2.71 12.84
C ALA A 33 -3.40 2.39 11.37
N PHE A 34 -2.92 3.38 10.60
CA PHE A 34 -2.66 3.19 9.20
C PHE A 34 -1.57 2.14 8.97
N ARG A 35 -0.46 2.26 9.70
CA ARG A 35 0.64 1.30 9.57
C ARG A 35 0.21 -0.10 9.94
N ARG A 36 -0.61 -0.22 10.99
CA ARG A 36 -1.09 -1.53 11.40
C ARG A 36 -1.96 -2.16 10.32
N ALA A 37 -2.89 -1.38 9.78
CA ALA A 37 -3.77 -1.90 8.74
C ALA A 37 -2.98 -2.30 7.50
N ALA A 38 -2.03 -1.45 7.08
CA ALA A 38 -1.20 -1.77 5.93
C ALA A 38 -0.37 -3.02 6.18
N GLY A 39 0.20 -3.14 7.39
CA GLY A 39 1.01 -4.30 7.73
C GLY A 39 0.22 -5.60 7.68
N GLU A 40 -1.01 -5.55 8.16
CA GLU A 40 -1.86 -6.75 8.11
C GLU A 40 -2.15 -7.17 6.67
N LEU A 41 -2.37 -6.20 5.80
CA LEU A 41 -2.63 -6.53 4.40
C LEU A 41 -1.37 -7.06 3.73
N LEU A 42 -0.21 -6.51 4.04
CA LEU A 42 1.03 -7.04 3.49
C LEU A 42 1.26 -8.48 3.96
N ASP A 43 0.94 -8.77 5.22
CA ASP A 43 1.07 -10.13 5.73
C ASP A 43 0.14 -11.09 5.01
N ALA A 44 -1.00 -10.61 4.54
CA ALA A 44 -1.96 -11.45 3.83
C ALA A 44 -1.64 -11.60 2.35
N LEU A 45 -0.79 -10.73 1.82
CA LEU A 45 -0.40 -10.80 0.41
C LEU A 45 0.75 -11.77 0.21
N ASP A 46 0.81 -12.36 -0.99
CA ASP A 46 1.88 -13.30 -1.32
C ASP A 46 3.24 -12.63 -1.29
N GLU A 47 4.19 -13.26 -0.62
CA GLU A 47 5.57 -12.80 -0.68
C GLU A 47 6.09 -12.95 -2.09
N GLY A 48 6.88 -11.97 -2.52
CA GLY A 48 7.51 -12.02 -3.83
C GLY A 48 6.63 -11.54 -4.97
N ALA A 49 5.32 -11.44 -4.74
CA ALA A 49 4.39 -11.12 -5.83
C ALA A 49 3.30 -10.16 -5.41
N GLY A 50 3.08 -9.95 -4.13
CA GLY A 50 1.95 -9.14 -3.65
C GLY A 50 2.13 -7.65 -3.93
N ARG A 51 1.01 -6.96 -4.13
CA ARG A 51 0.97 -5.53 -4.41
C ARG A 51 -0.07 -4.90 -3.52
N LEU A 52 0.36 -3.97 -2.69
CA LEU A 52 -0.56 -3.20 -1.84
C LEU A 52 -0.80 -1.85 -2.48
N VAL A 53 -2.05 -1.56 -2.79
CA VAL A 53 -2.45 -0.26 -3.32
C VAL A 53 -2.94 0.59 -2.17
N ILE A 54 -2.33 1.74 -1.95
CA ILE A 54 -2.78 2.69 -0.97
C ILE A 54 -3.53 3.78 -1.72
N ASP A 55 -4.83 3.86 -1.45
CA ASP A 55 -5.69 4.81 -2.13
C ASP A 55 -5.68 6.11 -1.36
N LEU A 56 -5.06 7.12 -1.95
CA LEU A 56 -4.93 8.45 -1.34
C LEU A 56 -5.91 9.45 -1.93
N SER A 57 -6.88 8.99 -2.71
CA SER A 57 -7.79 9.91 -3.39
C SER A 57 -8.62 10.74 -2.40
N GLY A 58 -8.89 10.21 -1.22
CA GLY A 58 -9.60 10.94 -0.19
C GLY A 58 -8.70 11.62 0.82
N THR A 59 -7.39 11.56 0.63
CA THR A 59 -6.43 12.10 1.59
C THR A 59 -6.10 13.53 1.25
N ARG A 60 -6.34 14.43 2.18
CA ARG A 60 -6.15 15.86 1.98
C ARG A 60 -4.84 16.36 2.52
N GLY A 61 -4.31 15.70 3.55
CA GLY A 61 -3.07 16.17 4.16
C GLY A 61 -2.22 15.01 4.60
N VAL A 62 -0.91 15.17 4.40
CA VAL A 62 0.08 14.22 4.87
C VAL A 62 1.21 15.04 5.48
N ASP A 63 1.44 14.88 6.77
CA ASP A 63 2.56 15.57 7.41
C ASP A 63 3.79 14.65 7.43
N SER A 64 4.85 15.10 8.10
CA SER A 64 6.09 14.33 8.13
C SER A 64 5.91 12.97 8.80
N ALA A 65 5.04 12.90 9.81
CA ALA A 65 4.76 11.62 10.46
C ALA A 65 4.03 10.68 9.53
N GLY A 66 3.09 11.21 8.74
CA GLY A 66 2.39 10.41 7.73
C GLY A 66 3.31 9.94 6.64
N LEU A 67 4.20 10.82 6.19
CA LEU A 67 5.19 10.45 5.19
C LEU A 67 6.09 9.33 5.71
N GLY A 68 6.50 9.45 6.98
CA GLY A 68 7.29 8.40 7.63
C GLY A 68 6.54 7.08 7.69
N ALA A 69 5.22 7.13 7.92
CA ALA A 69 4.43 5.92 7.95
C ALA A 69 4.41 5.24 6.57
N LEU A 70 4.28 6.04 5.51
CA LEU A 70 4.34 5.48 4.16
C LEU A 70 5.68 4.81 3.90
N MET A 71 6.77 5.44 4.35
CA MET A 71 8.09 4.85 4.20
C MET A 71 8.24 3.53 4.93
N LEU A 72 7.69 3.44 6.14
CA LEU A 72 7.79 2.20 6.91
C LEU A 72 6.96 1.08 6.28
N VAL A 73 5.82 1.42 5.71
CA VAL A 73 5.02 0.45 4.98
C VAL A 73 5.81 -0.07 3.78
N GLN A 74 6.44 0.83 3.04
CA GLN A 74 7.23 0.46 1.88
C GLN A 74 8.41 -0.42 2.27
N ARG A 75 9.06 -0.09 3.39
CA ARG A 75 10.19 -0.91 3.85
C ARG A 75 9.75 -2.32 4.17
N LYS A 76 8.60 -2.46 4.86
CA LYS A 76 8.10 -3.79 5.17
C LYS A 76 7.80 -4.57 3.90
N ALA A 77 7.17 -3.90 2.93
CA ALA A 77 6.87 -4.53 1.66
C ALA A 77 8.13 -4.99 0.95
N ALA A 78 9.16 -4.13 0.93
CA ALA A 78 10.41 -4.45 0.25
C ALA A 78 11.08 -5.68 0.86
N GLU A 79 11.02 -5.80 2.17
CA GLU A 79 11.60 -6.97 2.86
C GLU A 79 10.91 -8.26 2.46
N ARG A 80 9.67 -8.17 2.06
CA ARG A 80 8.88 -9.32 1.64
C ARG A 80 8.80 -9.42 0.12
N ARG A 81 9.55 -8.58 -0.58
CA ARG A 81 9.55 -8.50 -2.05
C ARG A 81 8.16 -8.28 -2.60
N GLN A 82 7.45 -7.38 -1.94
CA GLN A 82 6.12 -6.92 -2.34
C GLN A 82 6.24 -5.49 -2.80
N THR A 83 5.23 -5.03 -3.53
CA THR A 83 5.21 -3.69 -4.12
C THR A 83 4.16 -2.85 -3.44
N VAL A 84 4.43 -1.56 -3.29
CA VAL A 84 3.44 -0.61 -2.79
C VAL A 84 3.16 0.40 -3.89
N CYS A 85 1.88 0.57 -4.19
CA CYS A 85 1.42 1.54 -5.17
C CYS A 85 0.63 2.63 -4.44
N LEU A 86 0.93 3.88 -4.76
CA LEU A 86 0.17 5.01 -4.24
C LEU A 86 -0.75 5.50 -5.35
N ARG A 87 -2.05 5.46 -5.11
CA ARG A 87 -3.05 5.81 -6.11
C ARG A 87 -3.77 7.09 -5.69
N GLY A 88 -3.92 8.01 -6.62
CA GLY A 88 -4.74 9.18 -6.39
C GLY A 88 -4.15 10.22 -5.49
N ALA A 89 -2.82 10.23 -5.30
CA ALA A 89 -2.18 11.26 -4.50
C ALA A 89 -2.41 12.61 -5.15
N ASN A 90 -2.73 13.63 -4.32
CA ASN A 90 -2.93 14.96 -4.86
C ASN A 90 -1.59 15.56 -5.30
N GLU A 91 -1.67 16.70 -5.98
CA GLU A 91 -0.49 17.33 -6.55
C GLU A 91 0.54 17.69 -5.50
N GLU A 92 0.07 18.18 -4.37
CA GLU A 92 0.98 18.59 -3.30
C GLU A 92 1.78 17.41 -2.77
N LEU A 93 1.12 16.28 -2.54
CA LEU A 93 1.80 15.10 -2.05
C LEU A 93 2.76 14.54 -3.10
N ARG A 94 2.33 14.53 -4.36
CA ARG A 94 3.19 14.06 -5.43
C ARG A 94 4.46 14.90 -5.54
N PHE A 95 4.30 16.23 -5.43
CA PHE A 95 5.44 17.13 -5.44
C PHE A 95 6.37 16.82 -4.26
N LEU A 96 5.79 16.61 -3.09
CA LEU A 96 6.59 16.30 -1.90
C LEU A 96 7.37 15.00 -2.07
N LEU A 97 6.73 13.99 -2.66
CA LEU A 97 7.41 12.72 -2.89
C LEU A 97 8.60 12.88 -3.82
N VAL A 98 8.42 13.66 -4.89
CA VAL A 98 9.53 13.90 -5.82
C VAL A 98 10.63 14.69 -5.15
N LEU A 99 10.26 15.72 -4.39
CA LEU A 99 11.22 16.58 -3.73
C LEU A 99 12.08 15.81 -2.73
N THR A 100 11.49 14.85 -2.05
CA THR A 100 12.19 14.03 -1.06
C THR A 100 12.78 12.77 -1.66
N LYS A 101 12.62 12.58 -2.97
CA LYS A 101 13.11 11.41 -3.70
C LYS A 101 12.50 10.10 -3.23
N LEU A 102 11.29 10.17 -2.69
CA LEU A 102 10.57 8.99 -2.26
C LEU A 102 9.73 8.38 -3.37
N ASP A 103 9.57 9.13 -4.47
CA ASP A 103 8.77 8.64 -5.59
C ASP A 103 9.36 7.38 -6.23
N ASP A 104 10.68 7.18 -6.09
CA ASP A 104 11.30 5.98 -6.64
C ASP A 104 10.98 4.71 -5.85
N LEU A 105 10.48 4.86 -4.63
CA LEU A 105 10.21 3.72 -3.77
C LEU A 105 8.81 3.15 -3.98
N PHE A 106 7.95 3.89 -4.65
CA PHE A 106 6.56 3.51 -4.82
C PHE A 106 6.19 3.49 -6.29
N GLU A 107 5.20 2.68 -6.63
CA GLU A 107 4.51 2.87 -7.89
C GLU A 107 3.51 4.00 -7.71
N LEU A 108 3.47 4.93 -8.64
CA LEU A 108 2.53 6.03 -8.54
C LEU A 108 1.48 5.90 -9.63
N GLU A 109 0.22 5.95 -9.21
CA GLU A 109 -0.92 5.91 -10.12
C GLU A 109 -1.77 7.14 -9.90
N THR A 110 -2.24 7.75 -10.96
CA THR A 110 -3.06 8.94 -10.82
C THR A 110 -4.42 8.62 -10.21
N GLY A 111 -4.90 7.41 -10.37
CA GLY A 111 -6.23 7.07 -9.89
C GLY A 111 -7.33 7.63 -10.76
N VAL A 112 -6.99 8.21 -11.88
CA VAL A 112 -7.96 8.79 -12.79
C VAL A 112 -8.07 7.88 -14.00
N PRO A 113 -9.31 7.56 -14.40
CA PRO A 113 -9.52 6.69 -15.55
C PRO A 113 -8.96 7.29 -16.82
#